data_c8849291badc7caa6c5ff405e98e28c2
#
_entry.id   c8849291badc7caa6c5ff405e98e28c2
#
_cell.length_a   1.000
_cell.length_b   1.000
_cell.length_c   1.000
_cell.angle_alpha   90.00
_cell.angle_beta   90.00
_cell.angle_gamma   90.00
#
_symmetry.space_group_name_H-M   'P 1'
#
loop_
_entity.id
_entity.type
_entity.pdbx_description
1 polymer ?
#
loop_
_entity_poly.entity_id
_entity_poly.type
_entity_poly.pdbx_seq_one_letter_code
_entity_poly.pdbx_strand_id
1 'polypeptide(L)' 'MNILTHKVIALDEGSEDPFTLGIYDSKEIAQRVADSYNLMYDAWNSLTTAHVIKNK' A
#
# COMPACT_ATOMS: atom_id res chain seq x y z
N MET A 1 -11.00 17.51 12.58
CA MET A 1 -11.47 16.36 11.77
C MET A 1 -10.32 15.82 10.96
N ASN A 2 -10.04 14.53 11.07
CA ASN A 2 -8.99 13.91 10.29
C ASN A 2 -9.55 13.42 8.97
N ILE A 3 -8.91 13.85 7.90
CA ILE A 3 -9.26 13.41 6.56
C ILE A 3 -8.21 12.41 6.12
N LEU A 4 -8.64 11.18 5.85
CA LEU A 4 -7.73 10.15 5.37
C LEU A 4 -7.57 10.31 3.87
N THR A 5 -6.41 10.82 3.47
CA THR A 5 -6.16 11.25 2.10
C THR A 5 -5.37 10.26 1.25
N HIS A 6 -4.73 9.29 1.90
CA HIS A 6 -3.85 8.35 1.21
C HIS A 6 -4.18 6.91 1.58
N LYS A 7 -4.22 6.06 0.58
CA LYS A 7 -4.50 4.64 0.76
C LYS A 7 -3.30 3.83 0.28
N VAL A 8 -2.94 2.82 1.05
CA VAL A 8 -1.93 1.86 0.64
C VAL A 8 -2.64 0.61 0.16
N ILE A 9 -2.37 0.22 -1.06
CA ILE A 9 -2.95 -0.97 -1.67
C ILE A 9 -1.86 -1.97 -2.02
N ALA A 10 -2.22 -3.23 -2.07
CA ALA A 10 -1.33 -4.28 -2.55
C ALA A 10 -1.96 -4.94 -3.76
N LEU A 11 -1.14 -5.21 -4.76
CA LEU A 11 -1.57 -5.87 -5.98
C LEU A 11 -0.67 -7.05 -6.25
N ASP A 12 -1.25 -8.24 -6.31
CA ASP A 12 -0.54 -9.46 -6.70
C ASP A 12 -0.41 -9.52 -8.21
N GLU A 13 0.72 -10.00 -8.69
CA GLU A 13 0.86 -10.29 -10.09
C GLU A 13 -0.15 -11.35 -10.50
N GLY A 14 -0.88 -11.09 -11.55
CA GLY A 14 -1.94 -11.99 -12.03
C GLY A 14 -3.30 -11.76 -11.38
N SER A 15 -3.38 -10.86 -10.40
CA SER A 15 -4.66 -10.49 -9.79
C SER A 15 -5.10 -9.15 -10.39
N GLU A 16 -6.39 -9.02 -10.66
CA GLU A 16 -6.94 -7.77 -11.18
C GLU A 16 -7.37 -6.81 -10.10
N ASP A 17 -7.66 -7.32 -8.90
CA ASP A 17 -8.22 -6.52 -7.83
C ASP A 17 -7.20 -6.29 -6.72
N PRO A 18 -6.74 -5.04 -6.54
CA PRO A 18 -5.88 -4.74 -5.42
C PRO A 18 -6.68 -4.80 -4.11
N PHE A 19 -6.00 -5.08 -3.02
CA PHE A 19 -6.63 -5.02 -1.71
C PHE A 19 -5.99 -3.93 -0.86
N THR A 20 -6.79 -3.35 0.03
CA THR A 20 -6.37 -2.23 0.86
C THR A 20 -5.59 -2.74 2.07
N LEU A 21 -4.37 -2.21 2.24
CA LEU A 21 -3.55 -2.50 3.41
C LEU A 21 -3.79 -1.51 4.54
N GLY A 22 -4.14 -0.28 4.20
CA GLY A 22 -4.45 0.73 5.20
C GLY A 22 -4.78 2.07 4.55
N ILE A 23 -5.35 2.97 5.34
CA ILE A 23 -5.70 4.32 4.90
C ILE A 23 -5.13 5.30 5.93
N TYR A 24 -4.48 6.36 5.46
CA TYR A 24 -3.73 7.27 6.30
C TYR A 24 -4.02 8.71 5.93
N ASP A 25 -3.78 9.62 6.86
CA ASP A 25 -3.95 11.06 6.66
C ASP A 25 -2.64 11.75 6.20
N SER A 26 -1.59 10.98 6.02
CA SER A 26 -0.27 11.51 5.65
C SER A 26 0.33 10.66 4.53
N LYS A 27 0.79 11.34 3.48
CA LYS A 27 1.50 10.69 2.39
C LYS A 27 2.79 10.03 2.89
N GLU A 28 3.48 10.70 3.79
CA GLU A 28 4.74 10.21 4.34
C GLU A 28 4.53 8.90 5.09
N ILE A 29 3.50 8.85 5.93
CA ILE A 29 3.17 7.63 6.67
C ILE A 29 2.76 6.51 5.70
N ALA A 30 1.89 6.83 4.75
CA ALA A 30 1.44 5.86 3.77
C ALA A 30 2.62 5.29 2.97
N GLN A 31 3.57 6.14 2.59
CA GLN A 31 4.75 5.70 1.84
C GLN A 31 5.64 4.79 2.69
N ARG A 32 5.79 5.08 3.98
CA ARG A 32 6.54 4.21 4.89
C ARG A 32 5.89 2.85 5.01
N VAL A 33 4.58 2.82 5.10
CA VAL A 33 3.83 1.56 5.17
C VAL A 33 4.03 0.76 3.89
N ALA A 34 3.88 1.41 2.73
CA ALA A 34 4.08 0.75 1.44
C ALA A 34 5.50 0.20 1.33
N ASP A 35 6.50 0.99 1.71
CA ASP A 35 7.89 0.56 1.65
C ASP A 35 8.15 -0.65 2.54
N SER A 36 7.58 -0.66 3.74
CA SER A 36 7.70 -1.78 4.67
C SER A 36 7.11 -3.06 4.10
N TYR A 37 5.92 -2.96 3.49
CA TYR A 37 5.28 -4.10 2.85
C TYR A 37 6.10 -4.60 1.66
N ASN A 38 6.62 -3.69 0.84
CA ASN A 38 7.42 -4.08 -0.32
C ASN A 38 8.71 -4.79 0.11
N LEU A 39 9.32 -4.34 1.19
CA LEU A 39 10.51 -4.99 1.72
C LEU A 39 10.20 -6.42 2.17
N MET A 40 9.07 -6.60 2.83
CA MET A 40 8.62 -7.91 3.30
C MET A 40 8.29 -8.83 2.13
N TYR A 41 7.58 -8.31 1.14
CA TYR A 41 7.23 -9.08 -0.06
C TYR A 41 8.49 -9.52 -0.81
N ASP A 42 9.47 -8.63 -0.92
CA ASP A 42 10.73 -8.95 -1.58
C ASP A 42 11.47 -10.06 -0.83
N ALA A 43 11.49 -9.98 0.50
CA ALA A 43 12.15 -11.00 1.34
C ALA A 43 11.48 -12.37 1.18
N TRP A 44 10.18 -12.38 0.89
CA TRP A 44 9.43 -13.62 0.69
C TRP A 44 9.40 -14.08 -0.77
N ASN A 45 10.06 -13.37 -1.66
CA ASN A 45 10.00 -13.61 -3.10
C ASN A 45 8.57 -13.56 -3.62
N SER A 46 7.76 -12.71 -3.03
CA SER A 46 6.38 -12.53 -3.44
C SER A 46 6.33 -11.60 -4.66
N LEU A 47 5.38 -11.85 -5.55
CA LEU A 47 5.13 -10.99 -6.71
C LEU A 47 4.12 -9.89 -6.40
N THR A 48 3.87 -9.65 -5.12
CA THR A 48 2.97 -8.61 -4.65
C THR A 48 3.74 -7.30 -4.52
N THR A 49 3.09 -6.20 -4.89
CA THR A 49 3.66 -4.86 -4.71
C THR A 49 2.66 -3.97 -3.98
N ALA A 50 3.18 -3.11 -3.11
CA ALA A 50 2.37 -2.13 -2.40
C ALA A 50 2.56 -0.75 -3.00
N HIS A 51 1.48 -0.01 -3.11
CA HIS A 51 1.46 1.33 -3.72
C HIS A 51 0.65 2.29 -2.87
N VAL A 52 1.01 3.56 -2.96
CA VAL A 52 0.22 4.63 -2.34
C VAL A 52 -0.62 5.29 -3.43
N ILE A 53 -1.91 5.39 -3.16
CA ILE A 53 -2.83 6.09 -4.06
C ILE A 53 -3.66 7.08 -3.25
N LYS A 54 -4.32 7.98 -3.94
CA LYS A 54 -5.23 8.89 -3.27
C LYS A 54 -6.47 8.13 -2.78
N ASN A 55 -6.86 8.43 -1.56
CA ASN A 55 -8.11 7.93 -1.01
C ASN A 55 -9.19 8.98 -1.26
N LYS A 56 -10.24 8.59 -1.88
CA LYS A 56 -11.36 9.52 -2.10
C LYS A 56 -12.47 9.25 -1.13
#